data_3f6476bc47147858b6a1bb075198053c
#
_entry.id   3f6476bc47147858b6a1bb075198053c
#
_cell.length_a   1.000
_cell.length_b   1.000
_cell.length_c   1.000
_cell.angle_alpha   90.00
_cell.angle_beta   90.00
_cell.angle_gamma   90.00
#
_symmetry.space_group_name_H-M   'P 1'
#
loop_
_entity.id
_entity.type
_entity.pdbx_description
1 polymer ?
#
loop_
_entity_poly.entity_id
_entity_poly.type
_entity_poly.pdbx_seq_one_letter_code
_entity_poly.pdbx_strand_id
1 'polypeptide(L)'
;MRPLTFAFLTAVVLLFTSCHKHCNYHEGQQPSQTTIRIGALLSLTGSGSSTGQSSQVSIGFAQQDINAWLNSIGRNASVQLLIADTKTDTAEALKQLKIFYNQGIRLVIGPYSSAEVLAIKPFADTHGILVVSPSSVAVSLAIPGDNIFRFVSSDVIQGQAMSKLLVEDSIRVIVPIIRNDVWGNDLLGATSTNFTARGGVIYSPVKYDPKATAFGSELTQLDANVNTLLATYSPSQIAVYLCSFGEGTGILSSAGNYSHIKSVSWYGSSAFAQNGSLTADTAASGFAASHNLPCPIFGLDESARDKWGPLTDRITESIGRSPDVYALTAYDAVWVGLKTYLTTGTSADIATFKLAFTDEAANYFGASGNTTLDVNGDRAFGNYDFWALRQNPSGYLWQVTARYNSATGVLTRVINSTLVH
;
A
#
# COMPACT_ATOMS: atom_id res chain seq x y z
N MET A 1 24.71 92.90 68.46
CA MET A 1 25.62 91.76 68.13
C MET A 1 25.00 90.52 68.61
N ARG A 2 24.50 89.67 67.74
CA ARG A 2 23.73 88.49 68.07
C ARG A 2 24.62 87.23 67.79
N PRO A 3 24.63 86.21 68.66
CA PRO A 3 25.36 85.01 68.37
C PRO A 3 24.49 83.98 67.54
N LEU A 4 25.20 83.29 66.65
CA LEU A 4 24.67 82.19 65.87
C LEU A 4 24.52 80.93 66.75
N THR A 5 23.35 80.33 66.71
CA THR A 5 23.08 79.01 67.33
C THR A 5 23.24 77.90 66.22
N PHE A 6 24.14 77.00 66.45
CA PHE A 6 24.30 75.76 65.62
C PHE A 6 23.30 74.72 66.10
N ALA A 7 22.42 74.25 65.19
CA ALA A 7 21.57 73.13 65.44
C ALA A 7 22.19 71.88 64.88
N PHE A 8 22.44 70.86 65.73
CA PHE A 8 22.89 69.54 65.40
C PHE A 8 21.70 68.71 64.88
N LEU A 9 21.78 68.22 63.64
CA LEU A 9 20.80 67.37 63.05
C LEU A 9 21.32 65.92 63.17
N THR A 10 20.72 65.11 64.05
CA THR A 10 21.05 63.69 64.23
C THR A 10 20.28 62.91 63.16
N ALA A 11 21.01 62.35 62.19
CA ALA A 11 20.42 61.44 61.18
C ALA A 11 20.30 60.02 61.78
N VAL A 12 19.08 59.58 61.92
CA VAL A 12 18.74 58.18 62.25
C VAL A 12 18.78 57.35 60.94
N VAL A 13 19.76 56.52 60.80
CA VAL A 13 19.84 55.53 59.71
C VAL A 13 19.01 54.33 60.08
N LEU A 14 17.82 54.18 59.49
CA LEU A 14 17.02 52.97 59.55
C LEU A 14 17.54 51.95 58.53
N LEU A 15 18.22 50.89 59.04
CA LEU A 15 18.59 49.71 58.27
C LEU A 15 17.36 48.86 57.99
N PHE A 16 16.78 48.96 56.79
CA PHE A 16 15.84 48.01 56.30
C PHE A 16 16.57 46.76 55.85
N THR A 17 16.59 45.67 56.66
CA THR A 17 16.95 44.36 56.23
C THR A 17 15.81 43.78 55.37
N SER A 18 15.96 43.95 54.02
CA SER A 18 15.08 43.30 53.07
C SER A 18 15.44 41.82 53.02
N CYS A 19 14.56 40.95 53.58
CA CYS A 19 14.58 39.52 53.33
C CYS A 19 14.20 39.26 51.89
N HIS A 20 15.16 39.14 51.00
CA HIS A 20 14.96 38.53 49.71
C HIS A 20 14.70 37.03 49.91
N LYS A 21 13.40 36.66 50.01
CA LYS A 21 13.05 35.26 49.68
C LYS A 21 13.40 35.03 48.22
N HIS A 22 14.44 34.26 47.96
CA HIS A 22 14.67 33.65 46.67
C HIS A 22 13.45 32.72 46.40
N CYS A 23 12.47 33.21 45.69
CA CYS A 23 11.57 32.33 44.98
C CYS A 23 12.41 31.64 43.90
N ASN A 24 12.86 30.43 44.17
CA ASN A 24 13.27 29.54 43.11
C ASN A 24 12.03 29.31 42.25
N TYR A 25 11.87 30.08 41.18
CA TYR A 25 11.09 29.69 40.05
C TYR A 25 11.77 28.41 39.57
N HIS A 26 11.24 27.26 39.92
CA HIS A 26 11.41 26.08 39.11
C HIS A 26 10.81 26.49 37.76
N GLU A 27 11.66 26.80 36.78
CA GLU A 27 11.28 26.70 35.38
C GLU A 27 10.61 25.36 35.26
N GLY A 28 9.28 25.34 35.17
CA GLY A 28 8.52 24.13 34.95
C GLY A 28 9.12 23.50 33.71
N GLN A 29 9.78 22.37 33.88
CA GLN A 29 10.22 21.57 32.75
C GLN A 29 8.98 21.40 31.90
N GLN A 30 8.97 21.98 30.70
CA GLN A 30 7.91 21.70 29.75
C GLN A 30 7.83 20.19 29.62
N PRO A 31 6.63 19.59 29.79
CA PRO A 31 6.52 18.14 29.69
C PRO A 31 7.17 17.71 28.37
N SER A 32 8.11 16.78 28.45
CA SER A 32 8.84 16.28 27.27
C SER A 32 7.83 15.83 26.23
N GLN A 33 8.04 16.28 24.98
CA GLN A 33 7.17 15.90 23.86
C GLN A 33 7.13 14.36 23.74
N THR A 34 5.94 13.78 23.70
CA THR A 34 5.79 12.34 23.49
C THR A 34 6.01 12.03 22.01
N THR A 35 7.07 11.26 21.71
CA THR A 35 7.31 10.78 20.34
C THR A 35 6.70 9.40 20.15
N ILE A 36 5.68 9.31 19.31
CA ILE A 36 5.05 8.06 18.87
C ILE A 36 5.84 7.53 17.69
N ARG A 37 6.46 6.35 17.86
CA ARG A 37 7.28 5.72 16.82
C ARG A 37 6.50 4.60 16.13
N ILE A 38 6.46 4.64 14.80
CA ILE A 38 5.81 3.65 13.93
C ILE A 38 6.87 3.12 12.96
N GLY A 39 6.98 1.80 12.84
CA GLY A 39 7.85 1.16 11.86
C GLY A 39 7.20 1.14 10.48
N ALA A 40 8.00 1.14 9.43
CA ALA A 40 7.53 0.91 8.07
C ALA A 40 8.47 -0.04 7.33
N LEU A 41 7.95 -1.20 6.93
CA LEU A 41 8.61 -2.20 6.10
C LEU A 41 8.18 -1.98 4.65
N LEU A 42 9.05 -1.40 3.84
CA LEU A 42 8.73 -1.05 2.45
C LEU A 42 9.70 -1.73 1.49
N SER A 43 9.19 -2.16 0.34
CA SER A 43 10.03 -2.67 -0.75
C SER A 43 10.61 -1.50 -1.54
N LEU A 44 11.61 -0.79 -1.00
CA LEU A 44 12.22 0.35 -1.71
C LEU A 44 13.08 -0.09 -2.89
N THR A 45 13.57 -1.31 -2.84
CA THR A 45 14.27 -2.01 -3.93
C THR A 45 13.63 -3.38 -4.20
N GLY A 46 14.08 -4.08 -5.24
CA GLY A 46 13.50 -5.35 -5.65
C GLY A 46 12.25 -5.19 -6.51
N SER A 47 11.51 -6.28 -6.72
CA SER A 47 10.38 -6.33 -7.65
C SER A 47 9.14 -5.51 -7.22
N GLY A 48 9.04 -5.15 -5.94
CA GLY A 48 8.00 -4.26 -5.40
C GLY A 48 8.39 -2.79 -5.35
N SER A 49 9.53 -2.39 -5.91
CA SER A 49 10.10 -1.05 -5.69
C SER A 49 9.22 0.11 -6.19
N SER A 50 8.45 -0.09 -7.26
CA SER A 50 7.52 0.94 -7.74
C SER A 50 6.54 1.36 -6.66
N THR A 51 5.87 0.40 -6.01
CA THR A 51 4.92 0.64 -4.92
C THR A 51 5.63 1.08 -3.64
N GLY A 52 6.78 0.49 -3.32
CA GLY A 52 7.54 0.86 -2.12
C GLY A 52 7.98 2.32 -2.11
N GLN A 53 8.44 2.84 -3.25
CA GLN A 53 8.85 4.24 -3.41
C GLN A 53 7.66 5.20 -3.31
N SER A 54 6.52 4.88 -3.95
CA SER A 54 5.28 5.66 -3.81
C SER A 54 4.80 5.70 -2.36
N SER A 55 4.82 4.55 -1.69
CA SER A 55 4.42 4.43 -0.29
C SER A 55 5.36 5.19 0.65
N GLN A 56 6.68 5.18 0.40
CA GLN A 56 7.64 5.94 1.20
C GLN A 56 7.33 7.44 1.21
N VAL A 57 7.08 8.01 0.04
CA VAL A 57 6.73 9.44 -0.09
C VAL A 57 5.39 9.71 0.59
N SER A 58 4.42 8.85 0.37
CA SER A 58 3.06 8.97 0.91
C SER A 58 3.05 8.97 2.45
N ILE A 59 3.71 8.00 3.09
CA ILE A 59 3.79 7.97 4.56
C ILE A 59 4.64 9.11 5.13
N GLY A 60 5.63 9.59 4.37
CA GLY A 60 6.37 10.81 4.71
C GLY A 60 5.44 12.04 4.79
N PHE A 61 4.51 12.18 3.84
CA PHE A 61 3.46 13.20 3.90
C PHE A 61 2.50 12.95 5.07
N ALA A 62 2.12 11.69 5.34
CA ALA A 62 1.31 11.37 6.52
C ALA A 62 1.98 11.86 7.82
N GLN A 63 3.28 11.62 7.98
CA GLN A 63 4.03 12.12 9.14
C GLN A 63 4.02 13.65 9.24
N GLN A 64 4.21 14.35 8.13
CA GLN A 64 4.18 15.82 8.09
C GLN A 64 2.80 16.36 8.46
N ASP A 65 1.76 15.85 7.82
CA ASP A 65 0.37 16.29 7.99
C ASP A 65 -0.12 15.99 9.43
N ILE A 66 0.23 14.84 9.97
CA ILE A 66 -0.04 14.44 11.37
C ILE A 66 0.64 15.39 12.35
N ASN A 67 1.93 15.67 12.17
CA ASN A 67 2.67 16.54 13.08
C ASN A 67 2.13 17.99 13.04
N ALA A 68 1.74 18.47 11.85
CA ALA A 68 1.06 19.75 11.71
C ALA A 68 -0.31 19.75 12.43
N TRP A 69 -1.10 18.68 12.28
CA TRP A 69 -2.38 18.54 12.95
C TRP A 69 -2.24 18.47 14.47
N LEU A 70 -1.30 17.67 15.01
CA LEU A 70 -1.03 17.59 16.45
C LEU A 70 -0.66 18.97 17.03
N ASN A 71 0.18 19.71 16.33
CA ASN A 71 0.53 21.08 16.71
C ASN A 71 -0.69 22.00 16.71
N SER A 72 -1.55 21.92 15.70
CA SER A 72 -2.73 22.78 15.55
C SER A 72 -3.76 22.59 16.68
N ILE A 73 -3.84 21.38 17.25
CA ILE A 73 -4.72 21.05 18.38
C ILE A 73 -4.02 21.16 19.74
N GLY A 74 -2.80 21.69 19.80
CA GLY A 74 -2.02 21.91 21.03
C GLY A 74 -1.58 20.61 21.72
N ARG A 75 -1.50 19.49 21.01
CA ARG A 75 -1.01 18.23 21.55
C ARG A 75 0.51 18.20 21.58
N ASN A 76 1.10 18.03 22.77
CA ASN A 76 2.55 17.89 22.93
C ASN A 76 3.00 16.47 22.56
N ALA A 77 2.78 16.10 21.32
CA ALA A 77 3.15 14.80 20.75
C ALA A 77 3.63 14.96 19.31
N SER A 78 4.42 14.00 18.84
CA SER A 78 4.85 13.91 17.43
C SER A 78 4.89 12.45 16.99
N VAL A 79 4.75 12.22 15.67
CA VAL A 79 4.98 10.93 15.03
C VAL A 79 6.36 10.92 14.39
N GLN A 80 7.08 9.82 14.57
CA GLN A 80 8.31 9.49 13.89
C GLN A 80 8.18 8.14 13.18
N LEU A 81 8.40 8.12 11.87
CA LEU A 81 8.47 6.90 11.08
C LEU A 81 9.90 6.37 11.03
N LEU A 82 10.05 5.06 11.28
CA LEU A 82 11.28 4.32 11.08
C LEU A 82 11.10 3.43 9.86
N ILE A 83 11.76 3.77 8.76
CA ILE A 83 11.58 3.10 7.46
C ILE A 83 12.74 2.15 7.22
N ALA A 84 12.42 0.91 6.81
CA ALA A 84 13.39 -0.09 6.39
C ALA A 84 13.04 -0.68 5.02
N ASP A 85 14.07 -0.86 4.17
CA ASP A 85 13.93 -1.52 2.88
C ASP A 85 13.89 -3.04 3.08
N THR A 86 12.81 -3.68 2.67
CA THR A 86 12.66 -5.13 2.70
C THR A 86 13.20 -5.81 1.44
N LYS A 87 13.50 -5.04 0.38
CA LYS A 87 13.99 -5.53 -0.92
C LYS A 87 13.05 -6.53 -1.60
N THR A 88 11.77 -6.56 -1.20
CA THR A 88 10.81 -7.61 -1.56
C THR A 88 11.33 -9.01 -1.20
N ASP A 89 12.11 -9.11 -0.12
CA ASP A 89 12.73 -10.36 0.35
C ASP A 89 12.20 -10.73 1.73
N THR A 90 11.71 -11.95 1.87
CA THR A 90 11.08 -12.47 3.10
C THR A 90 12.03 -12.54 4.29
N ALA A 91 13.30 -12.86 4.05
CA ALA A 91 14.29 -12.95 5.11
C ALA A 91 14.72 -11.55 5.60
N GLU A 92 14.86 -10.58 4.67
CA GLU A 92 15.14 -9.19 5.02
C GLU A 92 13.96 -8.57 5.77
N ALA A 93 12.72 -8.80 5.33
CA ALA A 93 11.53 -8.31 6.04
C ALA A 93 11.49 -8.80 7.50
N LEU A 94 11.74 -10.09 7.73
CA LEU A 94 11.80 -10.66 9.10
C LEU A 94 12.94 -10.08 9.92
N LYS A 95 14.12 -9.89 9.33
CA LYS A 95 15.28 -9.27 9.99
C LYS A 95 14.95 -7.84 10.42
N GLN A 96 14.36 -7.04 9.55
CA GLN A 96 14.00 -5.64 9.85
C GLN A 96 12.89 -5.57 10.92
N LEU A 97 11.90 -6.46 10.89
CA LEU A 97 10.88 -6.54 11.93
C LEU A 97 11.49 -6.81 13.32
N LYS A 98 12.46 -7.74 13.40
CA LYS A 98 13.18 -8.01 14.66
C LYS A 98 13.97 -6.79 15.16
N ILE A 99 14.57 -6.01 14.26
CA ILE A 99 15.24 -4.76 14.61
C ILE A 99 14.24 -3.76 15.18
N PHE A 100 13.06 -3.58 14.54
CA PHE A 100 12.01 -2.71 15.04
C PHE A 100 11.49 -3.15 16.40
N TYR A 101 11.29 -4.46 16.61
CA TYR A 101 10.90 -5.00 17.92
C TYR A 101 11.88 -4.63 19.02
N ASN A 102 13.20 -4.80 18.78
CA ASN A 102 14.26 -4.47 19.74
C ASN A 102 14.33 -2.96 20.02
N GLN A 103 13.86 -2.12 19.11
CA GLN A 103 13.73 -0.68 19.31
C GLN A 103 12.42 -0.28 20.01
N GLY A 104 11.59 -1.24 20.43
CA GLY A 104 10.31 -1.00 21.10
C GLY A 104 9.14 -0.66 20.17
N ILE A 105 9.29 -0.82 18.85
CA ILE A 105 8.21 -0.60 17.88
C ILE A 105 7.18 -1.73 18.00
N ARG A 106 5.89 -1.38 18.07
CA ARG A 106 4.78 -2.33 18.20
C ARG A 106 3.71 -2.18 17.11
N LEU A 107 3.81 -1.12 16.30
CA LEU A 107 2.99 -0.93 15.09
C LEU A 107 3.92 -0.79 13.89
N VAL A 108 3.67 -1.58 12.85
CA VAL A 108 4.46 -1.60 11.62
C VAL A 108 3.56 -1.52 10.41
N ILE A 109 3.77 -0.52 9.55
CA ILE A 109 3.10 -0.37 8.25
C ILE A 109 3.90 -1.16 7.21
N GLY A 110 3.22 -1.95 6.40
CA GLY A 110 3.87 -2.91 5.50
C GLY A 110 3.97 -4.31 6.14
N PRO A 111 4.67 -5.27 5.49
CA PRO A 111 5.34 -5.15 4.21
C PRO A 111 4.41 -5.15 2.99
N TYR A 112 5.02 -5.03 1.80
CA TYR A 112 4.29 -4.97 0.53
C TYR A 112 3.70 -6.32 0.12
N SER A 113 4.53 -7.36 0.04
CA SER A 113 4.12 -8.63 -0.53
C SER A 113 3.51 -9.60 0.50
N SER A 114 2.57 -10.42 0.04
CA SER A 114 1.98 -11.46 0.89
C SER A 114 2.99 -12.51 1.35
N ALA A 115 4.04 -12.78 0.57
CA ALA A 115 5.12 -13.67 0.97
C ALA A 115 5.93 -13.10 2.15
N GLU A 116 6.19 -11.79 2.15
CA GLU A 116 6.85 -11.10 3.27
C GLU A 116 5.94 -11.10 4.52
N VAL A 117 4.63 -10.81 4.35
CA VAL A 117 3.65 -10.88 5.45
C VAL A 117 3.62 -12.28 6.06
N LEU A 118 3.53 -13.32 5.23
CA LEU A 118 3.54 -14.72 5.70
C LEU A 118 4.81 -15.04 6.52
N ALA A 119 5.97 -14.55 6.07
CA ALA A 119 7.24 -14.81 6.73
C ALA A 119 7.38 -14.11 8.08
N ILE A 120 6.84 -12.90 8.23
CA ILE A 120 6.94 -12.13 9.48
C ILE A 120 5.82 -12.44 10.47
N LYS A 121 4.69 -12.98 10.01
CA LYS A 121 3.49 -13.24 10.82
C LYS A 121 3.77 -14.00 12.12
N PRO A 122 4.50 -15.15 12.14
CA PRO A 122 4.73 -15.89 13.38
C PRO A 122 5.48 -15.06 14.42
N PHE A 123 6.42 -14.22 13.99
CA PHE A 123 7.15 -13.33 14.88
C PHE A 123 6.25 -12.21 15.39
N ALA A 124 5.45 -11.58 14.54
CA ALA A 124 4.52 -10.52 14.90
C ALA A 124 3.48 -11.00 15.94
N ASP A 125 2.88 -12.18 15.72
CA ASP A 125 1.91 -12.78 16.61
C ASP A 125 2.50 -13.10 17.98
N THR A 126 3.70 -13.70 18.02
CA THR A 126 4.35 -14.10 19.28
C THR A 126 4.83 -12.91 20.10
N HIS A 127 5.20 -11.78 19.45
CA HIS A 127 5.82 -10.64 20.09
C HIS A 127 4.90 -9.43 20.24
N GLY A 128 3.60 -9.58 19.96
CA GLY A 128 2.61 -8.50 20.13
C GLY A 128 2.90 -7.28 19.24
N ILE A 129 3.25 -7.51 17.97
CA ILE A 129 3.43 -6.45 16.98
C ILE A 129 2.20 -6.44 16.07
N LEU A 130 1.49 -5.32 16.01
CA LEU A 130 0.46 -5.12 14.98
C LEU A 130 1.14 -4.74 13.66
N VAL A 131 0.88 -5.53 12.64
CA VAL A 131 1.34 -5.29 11.26
C VAL A 131 0.15 -4.86 10.42
N VAL A 132 0.25 -3.74 9.72
CA VAL A 132 -0.79 -3.22 8.83
C VAL A 132 -0.23 -3.16 7.42
N SER A 133 -0.52 -4.17 6.61
CA SER A 133 -0.10 -4.18 5.21
C SER A 133 -1.03 -3.32 4.35
N PRO A 134 -0.49 -2.38 3.57
CA PRO A 134 -1.28 -1.56 2.66
C PRO A 134 -1.64 -2.27 1.34
N SER A 135 -1.09 -3.45 1.06
CA SER A 135 -1.08 -4.03 -0.29
C SER A 135 -1.11 -5.55 -0.37
N SER A 136 -0.88 -6.27 0.74
CA SER A 136 -0.94 -7.73 0.76
C SER A 136 -2.38 -8.23 0.66
N VAL A 137 -2.67 -9.09 -0.34
CA VAL A 137 -4.05 -9.49 -0.70
C VAL A 137 -4.27 -11.01 -0.79
N ALA A 138 -3.23 -11.85 -0.55
CA ALA A 138 -3.38 -13.31 -0.61
C ALA A 138 -4.52 -13.81 0.26
N VAL A 139 -5.33 -14.72 -0.29
CA VAL A 139 -6.55 -15.25 0.35
C VAL A 139 -6.23 -16.02 1.63
N SER A 140 -5.14 -16.78 1.62
CA SER A 140 -4.71 -17.61 2.76
C SER A 140 -4.23 -16.81 3.98
N LEU A 141 -4.04 -15.50 3.83
CA LEU A 141 -3.69 -14.58 4.94
C LEU A 141 -4.91 -13.94 5.61
N ALA A 142 -6.13 -14.25 5.19
CA ALA A 142 -7.36 -13.82 5.86
C ALA A 142 -7.60 -14.71 7.10
N ILE A 143 -6.91 -14.42 8.21
CA ILE A 143 -6.90 -15.24 9.43
C ILE A 143 -7.45 -14.44 10.61
N PRO A 144 -8.61 -14.80 11.16
CA PRO A 144 -9.18 -14.05 12.27
C PRO A 144 -8.32 -14.14 13.53
N GLY A 145 -8.17 -13.01 14.22
CA GLY A 145 -7.54 -12.91 15.53
C GLY A 145 -6.01 -12.84 15.53
N ASP A 146 -5.33 -12.94 14.38
CA ASP A 146 -3.89 -12.73 14.28
C ASP A 146 -3.49 -11.25 14.45
N ASN A 147 -2.22 -10.94 14.32
CA ASN A 147 -1.73 -9.56 14.43
C ASN A 147 -1.43 -8.93 13.05
N ILE A 148 -2.04 -9.46 11.99
CA ILE A 148 -1.90 -8.95 10.63
C ILE A 148 -3.21 -8.28 10.21
N PHE A 149 -3.16 -6.99 9.92
CA PHE A 149 -4.26 -6.25 9.35
C PHE A 149 -3.90 -5.78 7.95
N ARG A 150 -4.89 -5.65 7.06
CA ARG A 150 -4.67 -5.30 5.65
C ARG A 150 -5.62 -4.18 5.21
N PHE A 151 -5.07 -3.08 4.74
CA PHE A 151 -5.87 -1.92 4.31
C PHE A 151 -6.34 -2.02 2.86
N VAL A 152 -6.38 -3.24 2.35
CA VAL A 152 -6.94 -3.64 1.06
C VAL A 152 -7.78 -4.90 1.24
N SER A 153 -8.76 -5.11 0.36
CA SER A 153 -9.57 -6.32 0.35
C SER A 153 -8.79 -7.50 -0.22
N SER A 154 -9.17 -8.70 0.23
CA SER A 154 -8.58 -9.96 -0.24
C SER A 154 -8.80 -10.19 -1.74
N ASP A 155 -7.89 -10.94 -2.37
CA ASP A 155 -7.94 -11.37 -3.78
C ASP A 155 -9.17 -12.19 -4.18
N VAL A 156 -10.01 -12.59 -3.22
CA VAL A 156 -11.34 -13.14 -3.53
C VAL A 156 -12.11 -12.18 -4.43
N ILE A 157 -12.10 -10.88 -4.12
CA ILE A 157 -12.81 -9.86 -4.90
C ILE A 157 -12.11 -9.59 -6.24
N GLN A 158 -10.77 -9.57 -6.27
CA GLN A 158 -10.02 -9.46 -7.53
C GLN A 158 -10.33 -10.62 -8.49
N GLY A 159 -10.39 -11.85 -7.97
CA GLY A 159 -10.75 -13.03 -8.75
C GLY A 159 -12.17 -12.94 -9.33
N GLN A 160 -13.12 -12.41 -8.58
CA GLN A 160 -14.48 -12.13 -9.07
C GLN A 160 -14.47 -11.08 -10.19
N ALA A 161 -13.77 -9.96 -9.99
CA ALA A 161 -13.65 -8.88 -10.95
C ALA A 161 -13.01 -9.34 -12.27
N MET A 162 -11.87 -10.04 -12.16
CA MET A 162 -11.16 -10.58 -13.32
C MET A 162 -12.01 -11.59 -14.09
N SER A 163 -12.65 -12.53 -13.40
CA SER A 163 -13.52 -13.53 -14.03
C SER A 163 -14.70 -12.89 -14.78
N LYS A 164 -15.27 -11.82 -14.21
CA LYS A 164 -16.35 -11.06 -14.86
C LYS A 164 -15.84 -10.39 -16.14
N LEU A 165 -14.66 -9.75 -16.08
CA LEU A 165 -14.05 -9.12 -17.25
C LEU A 165 -13.75 -10.12 -18.35
N LEU A 166 -13.12 -11.26 -18.02
CA LEU A 166 -12.79 -12.32 -18.99
C LEU A 166 -14.02 -12.84 -19.73
N VAL A 167 -15.13 -13.09 -19.01
CA VAL A 167 -16.37 -13.58 -19.63
C VAL A 167 -17.01 -12.52 -20.52
N GLU A 168 -17.02 -11.27 -20.10
CA GLU A 168 -17.56 -10.17 -20.92
C GLU A 168 -16.72 -9.93 -22.19
N ASP A 169 -15.42 -10.20 -22.13
CA ASP A 169 -14.52 -10.15 -23.29
C ASP A 169 -14.57 -11.44 -24.14
N SER A 170 -15.51 -12.35 -23.86
CA SER A 170 -15.71 -13.62 -24.56
C SER A 170 -14.52 -14.58 -24.46
N ILE A 171 -13.64 -14.43 -23.48
CA ILE A 171 -12.55 -15.35 -23.19
C ILE A 171 -13.15 -16.68 -22.68
N ARG A 172 -12.68 -17.79 -23.23
CA ARG A 172 -13.13 -19.15 -22.88
C ARG A 172 -12.06 -19.92 -22.13
N VAL A 173 -10.80 -19.63 -22.41
CA VAL A 173 -9.67 -20.30 -21.77
C VAL A 173 -8.55 -19.30 -21.45
N ILE A 174 -8.00 -19.41 -20.25
CA ILE A 174 -6.79 -18.66 -19.89
C ILE A 174 -5.60 -19.60 -19.70
N VAL A 175 -4.43 -19.15 -20.12
CA VAL A 175 -3.13 -19.77 -19.85
C VAL A 175 -2.39 -18.88 -18.86
N PRO A 176 -2.37 -19.23 -17.58
CA PRO A 176 -1.72 -18.40 -16.58
C PRO A 176 -0.19 -18.51 -16.68
N ILE A 177 0.49 -17.35 -16.52
CA ILE A 177 1.91 -17.27 -16.18
C ILE A 177 2.01 -16.53 -14.86
N ILE A 178 2.49 -17.20 -13.81
CA ILE A 178 2.38 -16.70 -12.46
C ILE A 178 3.67 -16.81 -11.68
N ARG A 179 3.87 -15.80 -10.85
CA ARG A 179 4.86 -15.79 -9.78
C ARG A 179 4.58 -16.94 -8.81
N ASN A 180 5.56 -17.84 -8.58
CA ASN A 180 5.40 -19.02 -7.75
C ASN A 180 5.64 -18.72 -6.27
N ASP A 181 4.74 -17.93 -5.68
CA ASP A 181 4.70 -17.64 -4.25
C ASP A 181 3.26 -17.73 -3.73
N VAL A 182 3.04 -17.45 -2.45
CA VAL A 182 1.71 -17.53 -1.82
C VAL A 182 0.70 -16.63 -2.56
N TRP A 183 1.10 -15.42 -2.94
CA TRP A 183 0.19 -14.50 -3.60
C TRP A 183 -0.20 -14.95 -5.01
N GLY A 184 0.77 -15.29 -5.85
CA GLY A 184 0.49 -15.74 -7.22
C GLY A 184 -0.37 -17.01 -7.27
N ASN A 185 -0.14 -17.96 -6.35
CA ASN A 185 -0.93 -19.18 -6.25
C ASN A 185 -2.35 -18.91 -5.75
N ASP A 186 -2.53 -18.07 -4.73
CA ASP A 186 -3.84 -17.72 -4.16
C ASP A 186 -4.69 -16.91 -5.15
N LEU A 187 -4.09 -15.95 -5.83
CA LEU A 187 -4.77 -15.15 -6.86
C LEU A 187 -5.24 -16.03 -8.02
N LEU A 188 -4.39 -16.94 -8.49
CA LEU A 188 -4.80 -17.91 -9.51
C LEU A 188 -5.94 -18.78 -9.00
N GLY A 189 -5.90 -19.23 -7.75
CA GLY A 189 -6.97 -20.02 -7.12
C GLY A 189 -8.29 -19.27 -7.08
N ALA A 190 -8.28 -18.02 -6.64
CA ALA A 190 -9.46 -17.17 -6.58
C ALA A 190 -10.04 -16.89 -7.98
N THR A 191 -9.19 -16.58 -8.95
CA THR A 191 -9.61 -16.36 -10.35
C THR A 191 -10.16 -17.66 -10.96
N SER A 192 -9.48 -18.79 -10.75
CA SER A 192 -9.90 -20.12 -11.26
C SER A 192 -11.29 -20.48 -10.76
N THR A 193 -11.53 -20.39 -9.44
CA THR A 193 -12.82 -20.68 -8.83
C THR A 193 -13.96 -19.89 -9.49
N ASN A 194 -13.75 -18.59 -9.66
CA ASN A 194 -14.77 -17.70 -10.22
C ASN A 194 -14.94 -17.86 -11.74
N PHE A 195 -13.85 -18.07 -12.48
CA PHE A 195 -13.89 -18.21 -13.93
C PHE A 195 -14.49 -19.55 -14.37
N THR A 196 -14.11 -20.66 -13.70
CA THR A 196 -14.69 -21.97 -14.00
C THR A 196 -16.16 -22.06 -13.63
N ALA A 197 -16.59 -21.40 -12.55
CA ALA A 197 -18.02 -21.29 -12.22
C ALA A 197 -18.85 -20.56 -13.30
N ARG A 198 -18.19 -19.81 -14.20
CA ARG A 198 -18.79 -19.11 -15.35
C ARG A 198 -18.56 -19.87 -16.68
N GLY A 199 -18.08 -21.11 -16.63
CA GLY A 199 -17.82 -21.94 -17.82
C GLY A 199 -16.47 -21.70 -18.50
N GLY A 200 -15.57 -20.94 -17.86
CA GLY A 200 -14.21 -20.75 -18.35
C GLY A 200 -13.28 -21.92 -18.03
N VAL A 201 -12.19 -22.03 -18.74
CA VAL A 201 -11.18 -23.09 -18.60
C VAL A 201 -9.85 -22.48 -18.16
N ILE A 202 -9.17 -23.13 -17.21
CA ILE A 202 -7.79 -22.83 -16.82
C ILE A 202 -6.89 -23.89 -17.45
N TYR A 203 -5.96 -23.45 -18.31
CA TYR A 203 -5.07 -24.37 -19.00
C TYR A 203 -3.64 -24.25 -18.44
N SER A 204 -3.10 -25.38 -18.03
CA SER A 204 -1.67 -25.61 -17.71
C SER A 204 -0.86 -24.39 -17.24
N PRO A 205 -0.96 -23.96 -15.99
CA PRO A 205 -0.27 -22.78 -15.51
C PRO A 205 1.26 -22.90 -15.63
N VAL A 206 1.90 -21.85 -16.15
CA VAL A 206 3.36 -21.69 -16.15
C VAL A 206 3.77 -20.93 -14.89
N LYS A 207 4.63 -21.52 -14.08
CA LYS A 207 5.09 -20.93 -12.82
C LYS A 207 6.55 -20.55 -12.93
N TYR A 208 6.91 -19.34 -12.49
CA TYR A 208 8.29 -18.87 -12.46
C TYR A 208 8.78 -18.57 -11.04
N ASP A 209 10.10 -18.68 -10.82
CA ASP A 209 10.74 -18.31 -9.56
C ASP A 209 10.59 -16.80 -9.32
N PRO A 210 10.10 -16.36 -8.16
CA PRO A 210 10.04 -14.93 -7.79
C PRO A 210 11.35 -14.16 -7.91
N LYS A 211 12.49 -14.83 -7.89
CA LYS A 211 13.83 -14.26 -8.05
C LYS A 211 14.37 -14.34 -9.49
N ALA A 212 13.59 -14.88 -10.43
CA ALA A 212 14.01 -14.95 -11.83
C ALA A 212 14.17 -13.58 -12.45
N THR A 213 15.19 -13.45 -13.27
CA THR A 213 15.48 -12.25 -14.08
C THR A 213 15.44 -12.53 -15.59
N ALA A 214 15.24 -13.79 -15.97
CA ALA A 214 15.10 -14.24 -17.34
C ALA A 214 13.97 -15.28 -17.42
N PHE A 215 13.16 -15.21 -18.48
CA PHE A 215 11.88 -15.95 -18.58
C PHE A 215 11.76 -16.72 -19.90
N GLY A 216 12.87 -17.04 -20.55
CA GLY A 216 12.88 -17.67 -21.88
C GLY A 216 12.25 -19.06 -21.88
N SER A 217 12.50 -19.89 -20.85
CA SER A 217 11.88 -21.22 -20.69
C SER A 217 10.38 -21.13 -20.47
N GLU A 218 9.95 -20.22 -19.59
CA GLU A 218 8.54 -20.02 -19.26
C GLU A 218 7.76 -19.46 -20.46
N LEU A 219 8.34 -18.52 -21.21
CA LEU A 219 7.73 -17.99 -22.44
C LEU A 219 7.64 -19.05 -23.55
N THR A 220 8.65 -19.91 -23.67
CA THR A 220 8.61 -21.04 -24.62
C THR A 220 7.50 -22.02 -24.27
N GLN A 221 7.35 -22.36 -23.00
CA GLN A 221 6.28 -23.24 -22.53
C GLN A 221 4.91 -22.59 -22.71
N LEU A 222 4.79 -21.29 -22.39
CA LEU A 222 3.56 -20.53 -22.56
C LEU A 222 3.13 -20.48 -24.02
N ASP A 223 4.07 -20.23 -24.94
CA ASP A 223 3.82 -20.20 -26.39
C ASP A 223 3.35 -21.55 -26.92
N ALA A 224 3.97 -22.65 -26.48
CA ALA A 224 3.55 -24.00 -26.82
C ALA A 224 2.16 -24.34 -26.29
N ASN A 225 1.82 -23.88 -25.08
CA ASN A 225 0.49 -24.08 -24.50
C ASN A 225 -0.58 -23.33 -25.33
N VAL A 226 -0.31 -22.08 -25.71
CA VAL A 226 -1.22 -21.30 -26.57
C VAL A 226 -1.37 -21.95 -27.95
N ASN A 227 -0.26 -22.40 -28.57
CA ASN A 227 -0.30 -23.12 -29.85
C ASN A 227 -1.22 -24.35 -29.80
N THR A 228 -1.16 -25.13 -28.72
CA THR A 228 -2.05 -26.29 -28.53
C THR A 228 -3.51 -25.86 -28.49
N LEU A 229 -3.83 -24.76 -27.83
CA LEU A 229 -5.20 -24.28 -27.69
C LEU A 229 -5.78 -23.70 -29.01
N LEU A 230 -4.92 -23.14 -29.87
CA LEU A 230 -5.32 -22.61 -31.16
C LEU A 230 -5.90 -23.68 -32.10
N ALA A 231 -5.71 -24.98 -31.84
CA ALA A 231 -6.37 -26.07 -32.53
C ALA A 231 -7.87 -26.20 -32.18
N THR A 232 -8.31 -25.62 -31.03
CA THR A 232 -9.68 -25.78 -30.52
C THR A 232 -10.40 -24.44 -30.38
N TYR A 233 -9.70 -23.38 -30.03
CA TYR A 233 -10.25 -22.06 -29.75
C TYR A 233 -9.73 -21.02 -30.76
N SER A 234 -10.55 -20.05 -31.09
CA SER A 234 -10.05 -18.88 -31.83
C SER A 234 -9.13 -18.03 -30.95
N PRO A 235 -8.19 -17.26 -31.55
CA PRO A 235 -7.29 -16.39 -30.76
C PRO A 235 -8.04 -15.43 -29.82
N SER A 236 -9.21 -14.95 -30.20
CA SER A 236 -10.03 -14.03 -29.38
C SER A 236 -10.70 -14.71 -28.18
N GLN A 237 -10.65 -16.04 -28.09
CA GLN A 237 -11.18 -16.83 -26.96
C GLN A 237 -10.11 -17.27 -25.98
N ILE A 238 -8.84 -17.07 -26.34
CA ILE A 238 -7.67 -17.44 -25.52
C ILE A 238 -7.09 -16.19 -24.89
N ALA A 239 -6.72 -16.26 -23.62
CA ALA A 239 -5.97 -15.19 -22.98
C ALA A 239 -4.79 -15.72 -22.16
N VAL A 240 -3.70 -14.95 -22.14
CA VAL A 240 -2.65 -15.10 -21.13
C VAL A 240 -3.04 -14.29 -19.91
N TYR A 241 -2.93 -14.90 -18.73
CA TYR A 241 -3.14 -14.22 -17.45
C TYR A 241 -1.82 -14.09 -16.70
N LEU A 242 -1.28 -12.88 -16.62
CA LEU A 242 0.01 -12.55 -16.01
C LEU A 242 -0.18 -12.12 -14.55
N CYS A 243 0.23 -12.97 -13.60
CA CYS A 243 0.32 -12.63 -12.19
C CYS A 243 1.78 -12.37 -11.80
N SER A 244 2.18 -11.11 -11.78
CA SER A 244 3.57 -10.71 -11.51
C SER A 244 3.64 -9.39 -10.77
N PHE A 245 4.81 -9.11 -10.18
CA PHE A 245 5.22 -7.79 -9.74
C PHE A 245 6.00 -7.10 -10.87
N GLY A 246 6.91 -6.16 -10.54
CA GLY A 246 7.70 -5.43 -11.53
C GLY A 246 8.56 -6.29 -12.45
N GLU A 247 8.90 -7.53 -12.05
CA GLU A 247 9.64 -8.48 -12.90
C GLU A 247 8.87 -8.92 -14.16
N GLY A 248 7.53 -8.82 -14.13
CA GLY A 248 6.69 -9.05 -15.30
C GLY A 248 6.99 -8.12 -16.49
N THR A 249 7.65 -7.00 -16.25
CA THR A 249 8.19 -6.14 -17.32
C THR A 249 9.12 -6.94 -18.26
N GLY A 250 10.01 -7.78 -17.72
CA GLY A 250 10.88 -8.64 -18.50
C GLY A 250 10.14 -9.70 -19.32
N ILE A 251 9.02 -10.21 -18.78
CA ILE A 251 8.11 -11.14 -19.51
C ILE A 251 7.50 -10.41 -20.71
N LEU A 252 6.92 -9.23 -20.50
CA LEU A 252 6.27 -8.46 -21.58
C LEU A 252 7.25 -7.95 -22.63
N SER A 253 8.45 -7.50 -22.21
CA SER A 253 9.51 -7.07 -23.16
C SER A 253 9.90 -8.17 -24.14
N SER A 254 9.83 -9.43 -23.72
CA SER A 254 10.22 -10.59 -24.50
C SER A 254 9.06 -11.26 -25.23
N ALA A 255 7.82 -11.08 -24.78
CA ALA A 255 6.62 -11.79 -25.26
C ALA A 255 6.38 -11.57 -26.78
N GLY A 256 6.72 -10.40 -27.30
CA GLY A 256 6.58 -10.08 -28.73
C GLY A 256 7.40 -10.97 -29.69
N ASN A 257 8.40 -11.70 -29.17
CA ASN A 257 9.23 -12.61 -29.94
C ASN A 257 8.59 -14.00 -30.16
N TYR A 258 7.45 -14.26 -29.49
CA TYR A 258 6.76 -15.56 -29.54
C TYR A 258 5.46 -15.43 -30.33
N SER A 259 5.33 -16.22 -31.40
CA SER A 259 4.29 -16.01 -32.41
C SER A 259 2.86 -16.29 -31.92
N HIS A 260 2.69 -17.25 -31.03
CA HIS A 260 1.37 -17.67 -30.59
C HIS A 260 0.86 -16.76 -29.45
N ILE A 261 1.68 -16.51 -28.42
CA ILE A 261 1.23 -15.67 -27.28
C ILE A 261 1.00 -14.20 -27.67
N LYS A 262 1.67 -13.67 -28.71
CA LYS A 262 1.39 -12.31 -29.21
C LYS A 262 0.11 -12.22 -30.04
N SER A 263 -0.51 -13.34 -30.40
CA SER A 263 -1.75 -13.36 -31.21
C SER A 263 -3.02 -13.42 -30.35
N VAL A 264 -2.90 -13.57 -29.05
CA VAL A 264 -4.01 -13.71 -28.09
C VAL A 264 -4.10 -12.53 -27.13
N SER A 265 -5.21 -12.43 -26.39
CA SER A 265 -5.41 -11.39 -25.40
C SER A 265 -4.52 -11.59 -24.17
N TRP A 266 -4.18 -10.50 -23.48
CA TRP A 266 -3.40 -10.50 -22.26
C TRP A 266 -4.12 -9.75 -21.15
N TYR A 267 -4.07 -10.30 -19.92
CA TYR A 267 -4.63 -9.71 -18.71
C TYR A 267 -3.57 -9.74 -17.61
N GLY A 268 -3.47 -8.64 -16.86
CA GLY A 268 -2.52 -8.52 -15.75
C GLY A 268 -3.18 -8.67 -14.38
N SER A 269 -2.39 -8.47 -13.34
CA SER A 269 -2.80 -8.53 -11.93
C SER A 269 -2.67 -7.19 -11.23
N SER A 270 -3.18 -7.08 -9.98
CA SER A 270 -3.18 -5.86 -9.20
C SER A 270 -1.79 -5.29 -8.91
N ALA A 271 -0.80 -6.15 -8.71
CA ALA A 271 0.55 -5.73 -8.44
C ALA A 271 1.28 -5.16 -9.67
N PHE A 272 0.68 -5.30 -10.85
CA PHE A 272 1.22 -4.78 -12.11
C PHE A 272 0.52 -3.50 -12.58
N ALA A 273 -0.67 -3.20 -12.07
CA ALA A 273 -1.39 -1.96 -12.36
C ALA A 273 -0.62 -0.75 -11.85
N GLN A 274 -0.54 0.30 -12.66
CA GLN A 274 0.15 1.55 -12.35
C GLN A 274 1.65 1.39 -11.99
N ASN A 275 2.26 0.27 -12.40
CA ASN A 275 3.66 -0.03 -12.10
C ASN A 275 4.60 0.84 -12.95
N GLY A 276 5.48 1.58 -12.26
CA GLY A 276 6.44 2.49 -12.90
C GLY A 276 7.54 1.77 -13.70
N SER A 277 7.87 0.51 -13.35
CA SER A 277 8.85 -0.27 -14.13
C SER A 277 8.31 -0.58 -15.52
N LEU A 278 7.00 -0.81 -15.67
CA LEU A 278 6.39 -1.04 -16.97
C LEU A 278 6.48 0.21 -17.86
N THR A 279 6.12 1.38 -17.33
CA THR A 279 6.17 2.64 -18.11
C THR A 279 7.59 3.08 -18.47
N ALA A 280 8.59 2.62 -17.72
CA ALA A 280 10.00 2.89 -18.00
C ALA A 280 10.61 2.01 -19.10
N ASP A 281 9.99 0.86 -19.44
CA ASP A 281 10.44 -0.06 -20.47
C ASP A 281 9.57 0.08 -21.73
N THR A 282 10.16 0.63 -22.81
CA THR A 282 9.43 0.92 -24.06
C THR A 282 8.92 -0.35 -24.74
N ALA A 283 9.66 -1.47 -24.71
CA ALA A 283 9.26 -2.72 -25.36
C ALA A 283 8.06 -3.35 -24.61
N ALA A 284 8.14 -3.42 -23.27
CA ALA A 284 7.07 -3.92 -22.42
C ALA A 284 5.82 -3.02 -22.50
N SER A 285 6.00 -1.70 -22.45
CA SER A 285 4.90 -0.73 -22.59
C SER A 285 4.21 -0.85 -23.96
N GLY A 286 4.99 -0.98 -25.04
CA GLY A 286 4.47 -1.16 -26.38
C GLY A 286 3.65 -2.44 -26.51
N PHE A 287 4.16 -3.54 -25.96
CA PHE A 287 3.43 -4.82 -25.93
C PHE A 287 2.13 -4.70 -25.12
N ALA A 288 2.21 -4.17 -23.91
CA ALA A 288 1.05 -4.01 -23.02
C ALA A 288 -0.04 -3.11 -23.65
N ALA A 289 0.37 -1.99 -24.27
CA ALA A 289 -0.55 -1.07 -24.92
C ALA A 289 -1.22 -1.69 -26.16
N SER A 290 -0.45 -2.42 -27.00
CA SER A 290 -0.99 -3.07 -28.20
C SER A 290 -1.97 -4.18 -27.89
N HIS A 291 -1.86 -4.83 -26.74
CA HIS A 291 -2.77 -5.88 -26.25
C HIS A 291 -3.86 -5.34 -25.32
N ASN A 292 -3.91 -4.01 -25.10
CA ASN A 292 -4.86 -3.41 -24.15
C ASN A 292 -4.87 -4.15 -22.80
N LEU A 293 -3.68 -4.51 -22.25
CA LEU A 293 -3.50 -5.35 -21.08
C LEU A 293 -4.19 -4.72 -19.86
N PRO A 294 -5.41 -5.15 -19.45
CA PRO A 294 -6.10 -4.60 -18.30
C PRO A 294 -5.57 -5.25 -17.02
N CYS A 295 -5.17 -4.41 -16.07
CA CYS A 295 -4.69 -4.80 -14.76
C CYS A 295 -5.66 -4.29 -13.69
N PRO A 296 -6.34 -5.16 -12.93
CA PRO A 296 -7.20 -4.73 -11.84
C PRO A 296 -6.37 -4.23 -10.67
N ILE A 297 -6.83 -3.22 -9.97
CA ILE A 297 -6.29 -2.80 -8.68
C ILE A 297 -7.43 -2.31 -7.81
N PHE A 298 -7.25 -2.30 -6.49
CA PHE A 298 -8.20 -1.73 -5.54
C PHE A 298 -8.64 -0.34 -6.01
N GLY A 299 -9.95 -0.16 -6.20
CA GLY A 299 -10.51 1.06 -6.78
C GLY A 299 -10.57 2.20 -5.78
N LEU A 300 -10.30 3.40 -6.24
CA LEU A 300 -10.46 4.62 -5.44
C LEU A 300 -11.94 4.92 -5.20
N ASP A 301 -12.25 5.38 -3.99
CA ASP A 301 -13.57 5.90 -3.67
C ASP A 301 -13.69 7.35 -4.18
N GLU A 302 -14.55 7.54 -5.19
CA GLU A 302 -14.77 8.87 -5.78
C GLU A 302 -15.34 9.88 -4.76
N SER A 303 -16.00 9.42 -3.70
CA SER A 303 -16.47 10.30 -2.63
C SER A 303 -15.33 10.83 -1.73
N ALA A 304 -14.15 10.25 -1.82
CA ALA A 304 -12.93 10.71 -1.15
C ALA A 304 -12.00 11.53 -2.07
N ARG A 305 -12.47 11.98 -3.23
CA ARG A 305 -11.65 12.66 -4.25
C ARG A 305 -10.97 13.93 -3.73
N ASP A 306 -11.64 14.66 -2.87
CA ASP A 306 -11.09 15.85 -2.20
C ASP A 306 -9.93 15.54 -1.26
N LYS A 307 -9.74 14.28 -0.88
CA LYS A 307 -8.62 13.80 -0.07
C LYS A 307 -7.53 13.15 -0.92
N TRP A 308 -7.92 12.18 -1.79
CA TRP A 308 -6.91 11.47 -2.57
C TRP A 308 -6.34 12.29 -3.72
N GLY A 309 -7.09 13.22 -4.31
CA GLY A 309 -6.59 14.06 -5.40
C GLY A 309 -5.36 14.86 -5.00
N PRO A 310 -5.45 15.78 -4.02
CA PRO A 310 -4.30 16.56 -3.57
C PRO A 310 -3.12 15.71 -3.06
N LEU A 311 -3.38 14.56 -2.43
CA LEU A 311 -2.31 13.65 -1.99
C LEU A 311 -1.61 13.01 -3.20
N THR A 312 -2.37 12.56 -4.19
CA THR A 312 -1.84 11.99 -5.44
C THR A 312 -0.97 13.01 -6.17
N ASP A 313 -1.41 14.27 -6.26
CA ASP A 313 -0.64 15.33 -6.89
C ASP A 313 0.70 15.56 -6.17
N ARG A 314 0.69 15.67 -4.84
CA ARG A 314 1.91 15.82 -4.02
C ARG A 314 2.89 14.66 -4.23
N ILE A 315 2.38 13.42 -4.28
CA ILE A 315 3.23 12.24 -4.53
C ILE A 315 3.77 12.29 -5.96
N THR A 316 2.92 12.61 -6.94
CA THR A 316 3.31 12.70 -8.36
C THR A 316 4.41 13.73 -8.57
N GLU A 317 4.31 14.91 -7.96
CA GLU A 317 5.36 15.93 -7.99
C GLU A 317 6.69 15.42 -7.40
N SER A 318 6.62 14.60 -6.35
CA SER A 318 7.81 14.09 -5.66
C SER A 318 8.54 12.98 -6.41
N ILE A 319 7.81 12.09 -7.12
CA ILE A 319 8.40 10.90 -7.77
C ILE A 319 8.36 10.95 -9.30
N GLY A 320 7.75 11.99 -9.89
CA GLY A 320 7.65 12.17 -11.34
C GLY A 320 6.69 11.21 -12.05
N ARG A 321 5.82 10.53 -11.33
CA ARG A 321 4.77 9.62 -11.84
C ARG A 321 3.61 9.51 -10.87
N SER A 322 2.44 9.15 -11.37
CA SER A 322 1.29 8.85 -10.47
C SER A 322 1.61 7.67 -9.56
N PRO A 323 1.24 7.75 -8.27
CA PRO A 323 1.32 6.61 -7.37
C PRO A 323 0.26 5.56 -7.74
N ASP A 324 0.49 4.32 -7.30
CA ASP A 324 -0.59 3.34 -7.19
C ASP A 324 -1.43 3.58 -5.91
N VAL A 325 -2.60 2.93 -5.83
CA VAL A 325 -3.52 3.10 -4.71
C VAL A 325 -2.93 2.65 -3.36
N TYR A 326 -1.95 1.75 -3.36
CA TYR A 326 -1.33 1.25 -2.14
C TYR A 326 -0.54 2.33 -1.38
N ALA A 327 -0.08 3.36 -2.08
CA ALA A 327 0.48 4.55 -1.43
C ALA A 327 -0.57 5.29 -0.58
N LEU A 328 -1.82 5.36 -1.04
CA LEU A 328 -2.92 6.02 -0.32
C LEU A 328 -3.38 5.19 0.89
N THR A 329 -3.46 3.87 0.75
CA THR A 329 -3.77 2.97 1.86
C THR A 329 -2.68 2.98 2.94
N ALA A 330 -1.40 3.14 2.54
CA ALA A 330 -0.29 3.31 3.48
C ALA A 330 -0.39 4.63 4.27
N TYR A 331 -0.78 5.73 3.62
CA TYR A 331 -1.06 7.02 4.26
C TYR A 331 -2.13 6.87 5.34
N ASP A 332 -3.27 6.26 4.99
CA ASP A 332 -4.38 6.05 5.90
C ASP A 332 -4.01 5.15 7.08
N ALA A 333 -3.21 4.10 6.84
CA ALA A 333 -2.74 3.21 7.89
C ALA A 333 -1.88 3.94 8.96
N VAL A 334 -1.07 4.93 8.57
CA VAL A 334 -0.33 5.77 9.52
C VAL A 334 -1.27 6.63 10.35
N TRP A 335 -2.30 7.23 9.72
CA TRP A 335 -3.29 8.04 10.42
C TRP A 335 -4.11 7.24 11.42
N VAL A 336 -4.62 6.07 11.04
CA VAL A 336 -5.37 5.18 11.95
C VAL A 336 -4.46 4.71 13.08
N GLY A 337 -3.22 4.33 12.78
CA GLY A 337 -2.25 3.96 13.80
C GLY A 337 -1.95 5.05 14.82
N LEU A 338 -1.79 6.31 14.36
CA LEU A 338 -1.65 7.45 15.27
C LEU A 338 -2.88 7.60 16.17
N LYS A 339 -4.09 7.62 15.59
CA LYS A 339 -5.33 7.78 16.33
C LYS A 339 -5.47 6.70 17.41
N THR A 340 -5.13 5.46 17.07
CA THR A 340 -5.09 4.35 18.03
C THR A 340 -4.12 4.64 19.19
N TYR A 341 -2.92 5.13 18.93
CA TYR A 341 -1.98 5.53 19.99
C TYR A 341 -2.48 6.69 20.86
N LEU A 342 -3.20 7.64 20.26
CA LEU A 342 -3.79 8.75 21.04
C LEU A 342 -4.92 8.28 21.97
N THR A 343 -5.63 7.23 21.59
CA THR A 343 -6.72 6.63 22.37
C THR A 343 -6.18 5.69 23.46
N THR A 344 -5.20 4.84 23.13
CA THR A 344 -4.73 3.77 24.04
C THR A 344 -3.46 4.11 24.81
N GLY A 345 -2.68 5.09 24.34
CA GLY A 345 -1.30 5.32 24.78
C GLY A 345 -0.32 4.34 24.15
N THR A 346 0.99 4.54 24.44
CA THR A 346 2.09 3.75 23.84
C THR A 346 2.40 2.45 24.59
N SER A 347 1.75 2.20 25.74
CA SER A 347 1.99 1.05 26.62
C SER A 347 0.84 0.04 26.63
N ALA A 348 -0.18 0.22 25.80
CA ALA A 348 -1.31 -0.72 25.72
C ALA A 348 -0.83 -2.12 25.31
N ASP A 349 -1.47 -3.16 25.86
CA ASP A 349 -1.27 -4.53 25.39
C ASP A 349 -1.84 -4.70 23.97
N ILE A 350 -1.38 -5.75 23.27
CA ILE A 350 -1.74 -5.96 21.87
C ILE A 350 -3.25 -6.19 21.67
N ALA A 351 -3.95 -6.81 22.61
CA ALA A 351 -5.38 -7.06 22.47
C ALA A 351 -6.17 -5.76 22.53
N THR A 352 -5.88 -4.92 23.53
CA THR A 352 -6.44 -3.56 23.66
C THR A 352 -6.12 -2.71 22.43
N PHE A 353 -4.87 -2.77 21.95
CA PHE A 353 -4.43 -1.99 20.79
C PHE A 353 -5.17 -2.41 19.51
N LYS A 354 -5.33 -3.73 19.26
CA LYS A 354 -6.06 -4.24 18.08
C LYS A 354 -7.54 -3.83 18.10
N LEU A 355 -8.21 -3.93 19.25
CA LEU A 355 -9.60 -3.50 19.37
C LEU A 355 -9.75 -2.01 19.06
N ALA A 356 -8.91 -1.16 19.65
CA ALA A 356 -8.92 0.27 19.38
C ALA A 356 -8.55 0.60 17.91
N PHE A 357 -7.60 -0.14 17.31
CA PHE A 357 -7.24 0.05 15.91
C PHE A 357 -8.43 -0.29 14.98
N THR A 358 -9.15 -1.37 15.26
CA THR A 358 -10.33 -1.76 14.49
C THR A 358 -11.44 -0.72 14.60
N ASP A 359 -11.66 -0.18 15.82
CA ASP A 359 -12.64 0.88 16.05
C ASP A 359 -12.26 2.18 15.35
N GLU A 360 -11.01 2.62 15.45
CA GLU A 360 -10.51 3.80 14.74
C GLU A 360 -10.61 3.61 13.21
N ALA A 361 -10.29 2.42 12.70
CA ALA A 361 -10.41 2.12 11.28
C ALA A 361 -11.88 2.17 10.80
N ALA A 362 -12.82 1.70 11.62
CA ALA A 362 -14.25 1.76 11.30
C ALA A 362 -14.80 3.19 11.24
N ASN A 363 -14.19 4.11 11.99
CA ASN A 363 -14.60 5.52 12.08
C ASN A 363 -13.74 6.46 11.21
N TYR A 364 -12.77 5.92 10.47
CA TYR A 364 -11.88 6.74 9.64
C TYR A 364 -12.27 6.66 8.16
N PHE A 365 -12.57 7.81 7.57
CA PHE A 365 -12.75 7.99 6.14
C PHE A 365 -11.52 8.72 5.59
N GLY A 366 -10.60 7.94 5.01
CA GLY A 366 -9.28 8.39 4.59
C GLY A 366 -9.16 8.80 3.13
N ALA A 367 -7.92 8.94 2.66
CA ALA A 367 -7.61 9.17 1.26
C ALA A 367 -8.01 7.97 0.38
N SER A 368 -7.93 6.76 0.90
CA SER A 368 -8.40 5.56 0.20
C SER A 368 -9.90 5.25 0.44
N GLY A 369 -10.66 6.17 1.06
CA GLY A 369 -12.07 6.01 1.40
C GLY A 369 -12.30 5.36 2.78
N ASN A 370 -13.39 4.62 2.93
CA ASN A 370 -13.76 3.95 4.19
C ASN A 370 -12.78 2.82 4.53
N THR A 371 -12.19 2.84 5.74
CA THR A 371 -11.15 1.89 6.17
C THR A 371 -11.66 0.78 7.09
N THR A 372 -12.98 0.56 7.19
CA THR A 372 -13.56 -0.51 8.01
C THR A 372 -12.95 -1.86 7.67
N LEU A 373 -12.60 -2.61 8.72
CA LEU A 373 -12.01 -3.94 8.63
C LEU A 373 -13.05 -5.02 8.91
N ASP A 374 -12.88 -6.19 8.31
CA ASP A 374 -13.67 -7.39 8.57
C ASP A 374 -13.13 -8.19 9.78
N VAL A 375 -13.72 -9.34 10.05
CA VAL A 375 -13.33 -10.23 11.15
C VAL A 375 -11.89 -10.78 11.01
N ASN A 376 -11.32 -10.78 9.83
CA ASN A 376 -9.95 -11.20 9.57
C ASN A 376 -8.92 -10.04 9.69
N GLY A 377 -9.38 -8.82 9.97
CA GLY A 377 -8.52 -7.64 9.93
C GLY A 377 -8.26 -7.12 8.51
N ASP A 378 -9.01 -7.58 7.52
CA ASP A 378 -8.91 -7.13 6.13
C ASP A 378 -9.90 -6.01 5.84
N ARG A 379 -9.58 -5.16 4.85
CA ARG A 379 -10.55 -4.17 4.37
C ARG A 379 -11.85 -4.84 3.97
N ALA A 380 -12.94 -4.47 4.63
CA ALA A 380 -14.24 -5.14 4.46
C ALA A 380 -14.88 -4.90 3.08
N PHE A 381 -14.53 -3.79 2.43
CA PHE A 381 -15.11 -3.37 1.16
C PHE A 381 -14.00 -2.96 0.19
N GLY A 382 -14.22 -3.21 -1.09
CA GLY A 382 -13.32 -2.75 -2.14
C GLY A 382 -13.88 -3.00 -3.52
N ASN A 383 -13.97 -1.95 -4.32
CA ASN A 383 -14.19 -2.05 -5.75
C ASN A 383 -12.86 -2.29 -6.45
N TYR A 384 -12.89 -2.63 -7.74
CA TYR A 384 -11.67 -2.77 -8.54
C TYR A 384 -11.77 -1.93 -9.79
N ASP A 385 -10.74 -1.14 -10.04
CA ASP A 385 -10.55 -0.42 -11.29
C ASP A 385 -9.56 -1.19 -12.17
N PHE A 386 -9.92 -1.38 -13.44
CA PHE A 386 -9.03 -1.97 -14.42
C PHE A 386 -8.28 -0.88 -15.16
N TRP A 387 -6.97 -0.90 -15.05
CA TRP A 387 -6.09 0.04 -15.70
C TRP A 387 -5.36 -0.62 -16.86
N ALA A 388 -5.21 0.08 -17.97
CA ALA A 388 -4.38 -0.35 -19.09
C ALA A 388 -3.51 0.81 -19.58
N LEU A 389 -2.37 0.49 -20.16
CA LEU A 389 -1.52 1.48 -20.80
C LEU A 389 -2.12 1.97 -22.11
N ARG A 390 -1.99 3.27 -22.34
CA ARG A 390 -2.32 3.94 -23.59
C ARG A 390 -1.12 4.71 -24.08
N GLN A 391 -0.85 4.62 -25.36
CA GLN A 391 0.17 5.42 -26.00
C GLN A 391 -0.34 6.85 -26.22
N ASN A 392 0.49 7.82 -25.94
CA ASN A 392 0.27 9.23 -26.26
C ASN A 392 1.55 9.84 -26.88
N PRO A 393 1.53 11.10 -27.35
CA PRO A 393 2.72 11.73 -27.94
C PRO A 393 3.94 11.81 -27.01
N SER A 394 3.74 11.78 -25.69
CA SER A 394 4.81 11.87 -24.68
C SER A 394 5.28 10.50 -24.16
N GLY A 395 4.69 9.38 -24.62
CA GLY A 395 5.04 8.02 -24.16
C GLY A 395 3.82 7.16 -23.85
N TYR A 396 3.81 6.56 -22.68
CA TYR A 396 2.72 5.68 -22.22
C TYR A 396 2.16 6.18 -20.90
N LEU A 397 0.84 6.15 -20.76
CA LEU A 397 0.14 6.51 -19.51
C LEU A 397 -0.90 5.45 -19.14
N TRP A 398 -1.14 5.31 -17.86
CA TRP A 398 -2.18 4.45 -17.33
C TRP A 398 -3.55 5.13 -17.42
N GLN A 399 -4.57 4.39 -17.88
CA GLN A 399 -5.96 4.84 -17.93
C GLN A 399 -6.90 3.77 -17.41
N VAL A 400 -7.95 4.18 -16.69
CA VAL A 400 -9.03 3.28 -16.28
C VAL A 400 -9.84 2.87 -17.51
N THR A 401 -10.03 1.57 -17.69
CA THR A 401 -10.77 0.98 -18.82
C THR A 401 -12.08 0.31 -18.40
N ALA A 402 -12.15 -0.12 -17.13
CA ALA A 402 -13.38 -0.66 -16.56
C ALA A 402 -13.37 -0.50 -15.03
N ARG A 403 -14.55 -0.55 -14.42
CA ARG A 403 -14.75 -0.52 -12.97
C ARG A 403 -15.65 -1.68 -12.56
N TYR A 404 -15.23 -2.42 -11.54
CA TYR A 404 -16.01 -3.50 -10.94
C TYR A 404 -16.51 -3.07 -9.57
N ASN A 405 -17.82 -3.09 -9.39
CA ASN A 405 -18.47 -2.85 -8.10
C ASN A 405 -18.67 -4.18 -7.38
N SER A 406 -17.98 -4.38 -6.28
CA SER A 406 -17.99 -5.65 -5.54
C SER A 406 -19.34 -5.94 -4.85
N ALA A 407 -20.08 -4.91 -4.45
CA ALA A 407 -21.36 -5.06 -3.77
C ALA A 407 -22.49 -5.52 -4.73
N THR A 408 -22.41 -5.11 -6.00
CA THR A 408 -23.44 -5.44 -7.01
C THR A 408 -22.98 -6.50 -8.02
N GLY A 409 -21.68 -6.78 -8.11
CA GLY A 409 -21.09 -7.66 -9.12
C GLY A 409 -21.12 -7.06 -10.55
N VAL A 410 -21.39 -5.77 -10.68
CA VAL A 410 -21.49 -5.08 -11.98
C VAL A 410 -20.14 -4.60 -12.44
N LEU A 411 -19.78 -4.90 -13.67
CA LEU A 411 -18.63 -4.34 -14.39
C LEU A 411 -19.12 -3.24 -15.34
N THR A 412 -18.52 -2.05 -15.26
CA THR A 412 -18.84 -0.92 -16.15
C THR A 412 -17.60 -0.57 -16.96
N ARG A 413 -17.72 -0.52 -18.29
CA ARG A 413 -16.64 -0.07 -19.17
C ARG A 413 -16.53 1.44 -19.13
N VAL A 414 -15.31 1.95 -19.05
CA VAL A 414 -15.02 3.38 -19.14
C VAL A 414 -14.63 3.71 -20.58
N ILE A 415 -15.57 4.36 -21.29
CA ILE A 415 -15.38 4.83 -22.66
C ILE A 415 -14.98 6.30 -22.55
N ASN A 416 -13.81 6.67 -23.08
CA ASN A 416 -13.27 8.04 -23.04
C ASN A 416 -13.07 8.58 -21.61
N SER A 417 -12.17 7.97 -20.85
CA SER A 417 -11.67 8.64 -19.65
C SER A 417 -10.88 9.87 -20.08
N THR A 418 -11.48 11.05 -19.97
CA THR A 418 -10.71 12.29 -19.85
C THR A 418 -9.70 12.06 -18.73
N LEU A 419 -8.44 12.33 -19.02
CA LEU A 419 -7.33 12.21 -18.08
C LEU A 419 -7.75 12.66 -16.68
N VAL A 420 -7.81 11.73 -15.74
CA VAL A 420 -7.87 12.07 -14.32
C VAL A 420 -6.42 12.36 -13.95
N HIS A 421 -6.09 13.64 -13.91
CA HIS A 421 -4.83 14.17 -13.38
C HIS A 421 -4.86 14.07 -11.87
#